data_d8f72ef47a8b58201a69cbf30734b47d
#
_entry.id   d8f72ef47a8b58201a69cbf30734b47d
#
_cell.length_a   1.000
_cell.length_b   1.000
_cell.length_c   1.000
_cell.angle_alpha   90.00
_cell.angle_beta   90.00
_cell.angle_gamma   90.00
#
_symmetry.space_group_name_H-M   'P 1'
#
loop_
_entity.id
_entity.type
_entity.pdbx_description
1 polymer ?
#
loop_
_entity_poly.entity_id
_entity_poly.type
_entity_poly.pdbx_seq_one_letter_code
_entity_poly.pdbx_strand_id
1 'polypeptide(L)'
;MKTIIKQEGKRRHMKVCILGVGKMGSALAVGIARGKGANLTLCDHSHAKAAALARKTGAAVAKTAKEAVDGADVIIIAVKPDATAVLLEEIQKELGETLIISVVAGLPLSYYKKRVPRSCRVALIMSNLAVEIGKGTTMYFAESHMDAHEIEALLAPTGAIIRARKEEDIDFAMLTGSGMAFFLAAIERMAKAGERHGLTYAQALTLSANAAEGASALVLEKGIRPLDLEKMVATKKGITLQGLQILRKARIKHHFHRAAHAVIMDAKRRRNKNR
;
A
#
# COMPACT_ATOMS: atom_id res chain seq x y z
N MET A 1 34.87 -17.88 31.09
CA MET A 1 33.84 -16.87 30.84
C MET A 1 34.48 -15.73 30.05
N LYS A 2 34.30 -15.70 28.76
CA LYS A 2 34.74 -14.57 27.87
C LYS A 2 33.51 -13.82 27.45
N THR A 3 33.40 -12.58 27.89
CA THR A 3 32.38 -11.61 27.58
C THR A 3 32.42 -11.29 26.08
N ILE A 4 31.39 -11.69 25.35
CA ILE A 4 31.21 -11.29 23.97
C ILE A 4 30.64 -9.87 23.98
N ILE A 5 31.50 -8.90 23.71
CA ILE A 5 31.11 -7.51 23.50
C ILE A 5 30.33 -7.47 22.16
N LYS A 6 29.03 -7.25 22.25
CA LYS A 6 28.21 -6.88 21.09
C LYS A 6 28.68 -5.52 20.61
N GLN A 7 29.39 -5.49 19.47
CA GLN A 7 29.53 -4.26 18.70
C GLN A 7 28.15 -3.89 18.14
N GLU A 8 27.50 -2.91 18.73
CA GLU A 8 26.39 -2.17 18.10
C GLU A 8 26.97 -1.36 16.94
N GLY A 9 27.10 -1.98 15.77
CA GLY A 9 27.37 -1.28 14.54
C GLY A 9 26.26 -0.26 14.31
N LYS A 10 26.58 1.03 14.17
CA LYS A 10 25.64 2.08 13.74
C LYS A 10 24.91 1.55 12.50
N ARG A 11 23.63 1.21 12.62
CA ARG A 11 22.79 0.81 11.45
C ARG A 11 22.84 1.99 10.49
N ARG A 12 23.47 1.82 9.35
CA ARG A 12 23.47 2.81 8.26
C ARG A 12 22.02 3.02 7.85
N HIS A 13 21.53 4.25 7.91
CA HIS A 13 20.20 4.59 7.42
C HIS A 13 20.15 4.35 5.91
N MET A 14 19.12 3.64 5.46
CA MET A 14 18.89 3.36 4.05
C MET A 14 18.56 4.67 3.32
N LYS A 15 19.27 4.99 2.25
CA LYS A 15 18.97 6.14 1.39
C LYS A 15 17.86 5.76 0.42
N VAL A 16 16.70 6.35 0.57
CA VAL A 16 15.49 6.01 -0.19
C VAL A 16 15.02 7.21 -0.99
N CYS A 17 14.97 7.06 -2.29
CA CYS A 17 14.37 8.03 -3.19
C CYS A 17 12.93 7.67 -3.53
N ILE A 18 12.00 8.64 -3.51
CA ILE A 18 10.62 8.46 -3.98
C ILE A 18 10.39 9.38 -5.18
N LEU A 19 10.18 8.77 -6.34
CA LEU A 19 9.89 9.44 -7.61
C LEU A 19 8.39 9.46 -7.84
N GLY A 20 7.80 10.65 -7.75
CA GLY A 20 6.37 10.89 -7.78
C GLY A 20 5.74 11.00 -6.38
N VAL A 21 5.28 12.21 -6.02
CA VAL A 21 4.56 12.48 -4.76
C VAL A 21 3.07 12.69 -4.99
N GLY A 22 2.48 11.85 -5.84
CA GLY A 22 1.03 11.69 -5.95
C GLY A 22 0.44 11.08 -4.67
N LYS A 23 -0.84 10.69 -4.69
CA LYS A 23 -1.53 10.12 -3.51
C LYS A 23 -0.74 8.97 -2.87
N MET A 24 -0.30 7.99 -3.68
CA MET A 24 0.39 6.79 -3.17
C MET A 24 1.82 7.10 -2.75
N GLY A 25 2.59 7.85 -3.56
CA GLY A 25 3.96 8.22 -3.19
C GLY A 25 4.02 9.07 -1.93
N SER A 26 3.06 10.00 -1.75
CA SER A 26 2.95 10.78 -0.51
C SER A 26 2.61 9.91 0.70
N ALA A 27 1.65 8.99 0.57
CA ALA A 27 1.28 8.08 1.65
C ALA A 27 2.46 7.17 2.07
N LEU A 28 3.20 6.64 1.09
CA LEU A 28 4.42 5.85 1.35
C LEU A 28 5.51 6.70 2.03
N ALA A 29 5.74 7.93 1.55
CA ALA A 29 6.72 8.82 2.17
C ALA A 29 6.41 9.08 3.65
N VAL A 30 5.15 9.42 3.96
CA VAL A 30 4.72 9.64 5.36
C VAL A 30 4.82 8.36 6.17
N GLY A 31 4.35 7.23 5.63
CA GLY A 31 4.39 5.94 6.31
C GLY A 31 5.82 5.48 6.61
N ILE A 32 6.74 5.57 5.65
CA ILE A 32 8.15 5.20 5.82
C ILE A 32 8.85 6.14 6.82
N ALA A 33 8.57 7.45 6.76
CA ALA A 33 9.13 8.45 7.68
C ALA A 33 8.73 8.22 9.16
N ARG A 34 7.66 7.47 9.44
CA ARG A 34 7.30 7.04 10.80
C ARG A 34 8.36 6.13 11.42
N GLY A 35 9.08 5.39 10.60
CA GLY A 35 10.26 4.62 11.00
C GLY A 35 11.52 5.49 10.97
N LYS A 36 12.50 5.14 11.81
CA LYS A 36 13.77 5.89 11.87
C LYS A 36 14.89 5.25 11.02
N GLY A 37 14.52 4.34 10.09
CA GLY A 37 15.49 3.51 9.35
C GLY A 37 15.89 4.05 7.97
N ALA A 38 15.22 5.10 7.46
CA ALA A 38 15.42 5.60 6.10
C ALA A 38 15.64 7.11 6.06
N ASN A 39 16.59 7.54 5.22
CA ASN A 39 16.76 8.93 4.81
C ASN A 39 16.04 9.10 3.46
N LEU A 40 14.97 9.89 3.46
CA LEU A 40 14.12 10.07 2.30
C LEU A 40 14.58 11.25 1.44
N THR A 41 14.60 11.06 0.12
CA THR A 41 14.68 12.11 -0.89
C THR A 41 13.44 12.03 -1.77
N LEU A 42 12.76 13.17 -1.97
CA LEU A 42 11.52 13.26 -2.75
C LEU A 42 11.79 14.00 -4.06
N CYS A 43 11.22 13.50 -5.15
CA CYS A 43 11.23 14.19 -6.43
C CYS A 43 9.86 14.07 -7.12
N ASP A 44 9.36 15.18 -7.63
CA ASP A 44 8.12 15.24 -8.42
C ASP A 44 8.23 16.40 -9.41
N HIS A 45 7.54 16.31 -10.55
CA HIS A 45 7.45 17.40 -11.51
C HIS A 45 6.93 18.70 -10.88
N SER A 46 6.14 18.60 -9.81
CA SER A 46 5.73 19.72 -8.98
C SER A 46 6.64 19.83 -7.75
N HIS A 47 7.73 20.57 -7.88
CA HIS A 47 8.65 20.82 -6.78
C HIS A 47 7.93 21.37 -5.51
N ALA A 48 6.89 22.18 -5.69
CA ALA A 48 6.09 22.72 -4.57
C ALA A 48 5.40 21.60 -3.77
N LYS A 49 4.88 20.55 -4.44
CA LYS A 49 4.30 19.37 -3.76
C LYS A 49 5.35 18.59 -3.00
N ALA A 50 6.50 18.33 -3.62
CA ALA A 50 7.61 17.64 -2.96
C ALA A 50 8.10 18.43 -1.73
N ALA A 51 8.27 19.75 -1.83
CA ALA A 51 8.66 20.60 -0.72
C ALA A 51 7.62 20.63 0.42
N ALA A 52 6.33 20.65 0.08
CA ALA A 52 5.27 20.59 1.09
C ALA A 52 5.27 19.26 1.84
N LEU A 53 5.50 18.15 1.16
CA LEU A 53 5.60 16.82 1.76
C LEU A 53 6.88 16.67 2.58
N ALA A 54 7.99 17.22 2.11
CA ALA A 54 9.27 17.19 2.81
C ALA A 54 9.20 17.84 4.19
N ARG A 55 8.46 18.97 4.32
CA ARG A 55 8.22 19.60 5.64
C ARG A 55 7.50 18.69 6.63
N LYS A 56 6.66 17.75 6.15
CA LYS A 56 5.94 16.80 7.01
C LYS A 56 6.78 15.57 7.38
N THR A 57 7.69 15.18 6.48
CA THR A 57 8.42 13.92 6.59
C THR A 57 9.88 14.07 7.04
N GLY A 58 10.42 15.30 7.02
CA GLY A 58 11.84 15.54 7.21
C GLY A 58 12.72 15.11 6.04
N ALA A 59 12.11 14.82 4.88
CA ALA A 59 12.81 14.37 3.68
C ALA A 59 13.58 15.50 3.00
N ALA A 60 14.63 15.15 2.25
CA ALA A 60 15.25 16.06 1.28
C ALA A 60 14.37 16.20 0.03
N VAL A 61 14.58 17.25 -0.75
CA VAL A 61 13.92 17.46 -2.05
C VAL A 61 14.96 17.64 -3.12
N ALA A 62 14.90 16.79 -4.15
CA ALA A 62 15.72 16.92 -5.33
C ALA A 62 14.99 17.70 -6.44
N LYS A 63 15.75 18.45 -7.24
CA LYS A 63 15.20 19.24 -8.36
C LYS A 63 14.92 18.37 -9.59
N THR A 64 15.70 17.32 -9.80
CA THR A 64 15.58 16.39 -10.93
C THR A 64 15.55 14.96 -10.45
N ALA A 65 15.02 14.05 -11.28
CA ALA A 65 15.03 12.63 -10.98
C ALA A 65 16.46 12.07 -10.90
N LYS A 66 17.38 12.55 -11.74
CA LYS A 66 18.81 12.18 -11.70
C LYS A 66 19.45 12.52 -10.35
N GLU A 67 19.25 13.76 -9.88
CA GLU A 67 19.74 14.20 -8.57
C GLU A 67 19.15 13.36 -7.44
N ALA A 68 17.86 12.99 -7.56
CA ALA A 68 17.15 12.22 -6.54
C ALA A 68 17.66 10.79 -6.38
N VAL A 69 18.10 10.15 -7.47
CA VAL A 69 18.53 8.74 -7.47
C VAL A 69 20.04 8.58 -7.21
N ASP A 70 20.80 9.66 -7.24
CA ASP A 70 22.24 9.59 -7.02
C ASP A 70 22.60 9.04 -5.64
N GLY A 71 23.28 7.91 -5.64
CA GLY A 71 23.68 7.19 -4.43
C GLY A 71 22.51 6.65 -3.59
N ALA A 72 21.30 6.49 -4.16
CA ALA A 72 20.18 5.87 -3.49
C ALA A 72 20.36 4.34 -3.37
N ASP A 73 20.13 3.78 -2.18
CA ASP A 73 20.08 2.33 -1.95
C ASP A 73 18.80 1.75 -2.53
N VAL A 74 17.68 2.49 -2.39
CA VAL A 74 16.32 2.12 -2.87
C VAL A 74 15.66 3.27 -3.61
N ILE A 75 15.02 2.97 -4.73
CA ILE A 75 14.20 3.91 -5.51
C ILE A 75 12.78 3.40 -5.55
N ILE A 76 11.84 4.18 -5.02
CA ILE A 76 10.40 3.89 -5.12
C ILE A 76 9.82 4.67 -6.30
N ILE A 77 9.30 3.96 -7.31
CA ILE A 77 8.64 4.55 -8.47
C ILE A 77 7.14 4.61 -8.21
N ALA A 78 6.61 5.83 -8.05
CA ALA A 78 5.21 6.12 -7.75
C ALA A 78 4.57 7.13 -8.73
N VAL A 79 5.07 7.18 -9.95
CA VAL A 79 4.54 7.99 -11.04
C VAL A 79 3.36 7.27 -11.74
N LYS A 80 2.71 7.94 -12.69
CA LYS A 80 1.70 7.29 -13.56
C LYS A 80 2.35 6.29 -14.52
N PRO A 81 1.62 5.22 -14.95
CA PRO A 81 2.17 4.21 -15.85
C PRO A 81 2.76 4.78 -17.15
N ASP A 82 2.12 5.76 -17.75
CA ASP A 82 2.54 6.44 -18.98
C ASP A 82 3.83 7.25 -18.84
N ALA A 83 4.12 7.75 -17.65
CA ALA A 83 5.35 8.49 -17.36
C ALA A 83 6.54 7.57 -16.99
N THR A 84 6.30 6.27 -16.75
CA THR A 84 7.34 5.38 -16.21
C THR A 84 8.49 5.14 -17.19
N ALA A 85 8.20 4.98 -18.50
CA ALA A 85 9.24 4.73 -19.50
C ALA A 85 10.22 5.90 -19.59
N VAL A 86 9.70 7.12 -19.74
CA VAL A 86 10.50 8.35 -19.84
C VAL A 86 11.35 8.55 -18.58
N LEU A 87 10.76 8.32 -17.42
CA LEU A 87 11.47 8.42 -16.14
C LEU A 87 12.65 7.43 -16.08
N LEU A 88 12.43 6.17 -16.46
CA LEU A 88 13.48 5.15 -16.45
C LEU A 88 14.61 5.48 -17.45
N GLU A 89 14.27 5.99 -18.63
CA GLU A 89 15.27 6.47 -19.62
C GLU A 89 16.09 7.64 -19.08
N GLU A 90 15.44 8.57 -18.37
CA GLU A 90 16.12 9.72 -17.74
C GLU A 90 17.16 9.29 -16.72
N ILE A 91 16.84 8.32 -15.84
CA ILE A 91 17.67 7.95 -14.70
C ILE A 91 18.60 6.76 -14.95
N GLN A 92 18.47 6.02 -16.06
CA GLN A 92 19.15 4.73 -16.26
C GLN A 92 20.68 4.78 -16.11
N LYS A 93 21.31 5.90 -16.46
CA LYS A 93 22.76 6.07 -16.38
C LYS A 93 23.28 6.28 -14.96
N GLU A 94 22.39 6.72 -14.06
CA GLU A 94 22.68 6.96 -12.64
C GLU A 94 22.42 5.69 -11.78
N LEU A 95 21.84 4.65 -12.38
CA LEU A 95 21.47 3.43 -11.67
C LEU A 95 22.69 2.48 -11.55
N GLY A 96 22.97 2.01 -10.34
CA GLY A 96 23.96 0.98 -10.03
C GLY A 96 23.31 -0.33 -9.56
N GLU A 97 23.78 -0.85 -8.44
CA GLU A 97 23.18 -2.02 -7.75
C GLU A 97 21.96 -1.64 -6.88
N THR A 98 21.14 -0.72 -7.36
CA THR A 98 20.02 -0.13 -6.63
C THR A 98 18.82 -1.06 -6.65
N LEU A 99 18.05 -1.11 -5.55
CA LEU A 99 16.75 -1.77 -5.51
C LEU A 99 15.67 -0.81 -5.99
N ILE A 100 15.05 -1.12 -7.12
CA ILE A 100 13.90 -0.39 -7.67
C ILE A 100 12.63 -1.06 -7.19
N ILE A 101 11.81 -0.33 -6.44
CA ILE A 101 10.50 -0.77 -5.97
C ILE A 101 9.43 0.00 -6.75
N SER A 102 8.63 -0.68 -7.54
CA SER A 102 7.54 -0.04 -8.27
C SER A 102 6.19 -0.27 -7.59
N VAL A 103 5.44 0.82 -7.36
CA VAL A 103 4.03 0.79 -6.94
C VAL A 103 3.08 1.10 -8.11
N VAL A 104 3.60 1.09 -9.32
CA VAL A 104 2.84 1.41 -10.54
C VAL A 104 2.00 0.21 -10.97
N ALA A 105 0.68 0.38 -10.99
CA ALA A 105 -0.23 -0.69 -11.36
C ALA A 105 -0.12 -1.07 -12.84
N GLY A 106 -0.15 -2.38 -13.13
CA GLY A 106 -0.23 -2.91 -14.50
C GLY A 106 1.07 -2.94 -15.28
N LEU A 107 2.22 -2.68 -14.64
CA LEU A 107 3.54 -2.86 -15.26
C LEU A 107 4.21 -4.10 -14.67
N PRO A 108 4.54 -5.12 -15.49
CA PRO A 108 5.19 -6.34 -15.02
C PRO A 108 6.68 -6.14 -14.73
N LEU A 109 7.29 -7.06 -13.98
CA LEU A 109 8.72 -7.03 -13.66
C LEU A 109 9.59 -6.93 -14.93
N SER A 110 9.20 -7.67 -15.97
CA SER A 110 9.89 -7.66 -17.28
C SER A 110 9.90 -6.28 -17.94
N TYR A 111 8.90 -5.44 -17.69
CA TYR A 111 8.85 -4.07 -18.19
C TYR A 111 10.02 -3.22 -17.67
N TYR A 112 10.33 -3.34 -16.39
CA TYR A 112 11.44 -2.65 -15.73
C TYR A 112 12.79 -3.25 -16.16
N LYS A 113 12.92 -4.57 -16.11
CA LYS A 113 14.17 -5.28 -16.47
C LYS A 113 14.67 -5.01 -17.89
N LYS A 114 13.76 -4.70 -18.81
CA LYS A 114 14.13 -4.29 -20.18
C LYS A 114 14.68 -2.85 -20.27
N ARG A 115 14.50 -2.02 -19.22
CA ARG A 115 14.77 -0.57 -19.23
C ARG A 115 15.81 -0.12 -18.21
N VAL A 116 16.25 -1.01 -17.35
CA VAL A 116 17.28 -0.71 -16.33
C VAL A 116 18.50 -1.60 -16.51
N PRO A 117 19.67 -1.20 -16.04
CA PRO A 117 20.88 -2.04 -16.03
C PRO A 117 20.63 -3.40 -15.35
N ARG A 118 21.33 -4.44 -15.80
CA ARG A 118 21.22 -5.78 -15.22
C ARG A 118 21.65 -5.86 -13.75
N SER A 119 22.47 -4.91 -13.30
CA SER A 119 22.89 -4.78 -11.90
C SER A 119 21.75 -4.33 -10.98
N CYS A 120 20.71 -3.67 -11.51
CA CYS A 120 19.57 -3.24 -10.74
C CYS A 120 18.70 -4.43 -10.31
N ARG A 121 18.30 -4.38 -9.06
CA ARG A 121 17.30 -5.28 -8.50
C ARG A 121 15.91 -4.64 -8.64
N VAL A 122 14.89 -5.41 -8.98
CA VAL A 122 13.54 -4.87 -9.20
C VAL A 122 12.52 -5.65 -8.40
N ALA A 123 11.65 -4.93 -7.71
CA ALA A 123 10.51 -5.48 -7.00
C ALA A 123 9.22 -4.72 -7.37
N LEU A 124 8.10 -5.42 -7.31
CA LEU A 124 6.78 -4.85 -7.47
C LEU A 124 6.07 -4.82 -6.12
N ILE A 125 5.40 -3.73 -5.82
CA ILE A 125 4.53 -3.64 -4.65
C ILE A 125 3.14 -3.14 -5.06
N MET A 126 2.13 -3.60 -4.32
CA MET A 126 0.79 -3.05 -4.37
C MET A 126 0.31 -2.75 -2.97
N SER A 127 -0.13 -1.52 -2.74
CA SER A 127 -0.42 -1.00 -1.42
C SER A 127 -1.71 -0.18 -1.39
N ASN A 128 -2.07 0.33 -0.22
CA ASN A 128 -3.22 1.21 -0.04
C ASN A 128 -2.86 2.46 0.78
N LEU A 129 -3.75 3.46 0.78
CA LEU A 129 -3.48 4.75 1.39
C LEU A 129 -3.31 4.71 2.93
N ALA A 130 -3.77 3.65 3.60
CA ALA A 130 -3.62 3.52 5.05
C ALA A 130 -2.15 3.29 5.49
N VAL A 131 -1.21 3.11 4.55
CA VAL A 131 0.24 3.13 4.83
C VAL A 131 0.67 4.44 5.49
N GLU A 132 0.00 5.54 5.17
CA GLU A 132 0.27 6.86 5.75
C GLU A 132 0.15 6.87 7.28
N ILE A 133 -0.79 6.10 7.81
CA ILE A 133 -1.05 6.00 9.26
C ILE A 133 -0.50 4.71 9.89
N GLY A 134 0.28 3.91 9.16
CA GLY A 134 0.83 2.65 9.64
C GLY A 134 -0.18 1.49 9.74
N LYS A 135 -1.36 1.64 9.13
CA LYS A 135 -2.41 0.61 9.04
C LYS A 135 -2.61 0.10 7.61
N GLY A 136 -1.63 0.31 6.75
CA GLY A 136 -1.67 -0.16 5.37
C GLY A 136 -1.49 -1.66 5.24
N THR A 137 -1.82 -2.17 4.06
CA THR A 137 -1.45 -3.52 3.64
C THR A 137 -0.71 -3.41 2.32
N THR A 138 0.51 -3.92 2.30
CA THR A 138 1.35 -3.95 1.11
C THR A 138 1.66 -5.40 0.75
N MET A 139 1.28 -5.82 -0.45
CA MET A 139 1.80 -7.06 -1.04
C MET A 139 2.99 -6.71 -1.93
N TYR A 140 4.05 -7.50 -1.86
CA TYR A 140 5.22 -7.31 -2.70
C TYR A 140 5.64 -8.62 -3.37
N PHE A 141 6.29 -8.48 -4.53
CA PHE A 141 6.98 -9.56 -5.24
C PHE A 141 8.43 -9.13 -5.49
N ALA A 142 9.36 -9.96 -5.04
CA ALA A 142 10.78 -9.86 -5.32
C ALA A 142 11.35 -11.25 -5.58
N GLU A 143 12.28 -11.37 -6.53
CA GLU A 143 12.88 -12.65 -6.89
C GLU A 143 13.88 -13.13 -5.84
N SER A 144 14.61 -12.21 -5.23
CA SER A 144 15.65 -12.49 -4.23
C SER A 144 15.10 -12.46 -2.80
N HIS A 145 15.67 -13.29 -1.92
CA HIS A 145 15.41 -13.23 -0.47
C HIS A 145 16.05 -12.00 0.19
N MET A 146 17.19 -11.51 -0.34
CA MET A 146 17.82 -10.28 0.17
C MET A 146 16.93 -9.06 -0.08
N ASP A 147 16.36 -8.95 -1.29
CA ASP A 147 15.41 -7.88 -1.62
C ASP A 147 14.17 -7.94 -0.73
N ALA A 148 13.68 -9.14 -0.42
CA ALA A 148 12.56 -9.33 0.48
C ALA A 148 12.84 -8.72 1.87
N HIS A 149 14.00 -8.99 2.44
CA HIS A 149 14.37 -8.46 3.75
C HIS A 149 14.50 -6.92 3.74
N GLU A 150 15.09 -6.34 2.69
CA GLU A 150 15.20 -4.89 2.55
C GLU A 150 13.82 -4.23 2.42
N ILE A 151 12.92 -4.82 1.61
CA ILE A 151 11.55 -4.33 1.41
C ILE A 151 10.76 -4.39 2.73
N GLU A 152 10.82 -5.52 3.42
CA GLU A 152 10.11 -5.71 4.70
C GLU A 152 10.61 -4.73 5.76
N ALA A 153 11.92 -4.55 5.89
CA ALA A 153 12.50 -3.60 6.83
C ALA A 153 12.11 -2.15 6.52
N LEU A 154 12.13 -1.77 5.24
CA LEU A 154 11.76 -0.43 4.79
C LEU A 154 10.27 -0.13 5.03
N LEU A 155 9.40 -1.08 4.71
CA LEU A 155 7.95 -0.90 4.74
C LEU A 155 7.32 -1.25 6.10
N ALA A 156 8.05 -1.85 7.04
CA ALA A 156 7.53 -2.23 8.36
C ALA A 156 6.71 -1.11 9.06
N PRO A 157 7.11 0.17 9.02
CA PRO A 157 6.35 1.24 9.65
C PRO A 157 5.00 1.54 8.98
N THR A 158 4.77 1.01 7.78
CA THR A 158 3.57 1.31 6.97
C THR A 158 2.38 0.40 7.27
N GLY A 159 2.60 -0.72 7.97
CA GLY A 159 1.56 -1.70 8.34
C GLY A 159 1.91 -3.14 7.96
N ALA A 160 0.91 -3.91 7.57
CA ALA A 160 1.08 -5.33 7.22
C ALA A 160 1.78 -5.50 5.86
N ILE A 161 2.74 -6.43 5.80
CA ILE A 161 3.50 -6.72 4.58
C ILE A 161 3.33 -8.20 4.25
N ILE A 162 2.97 -8.48 3.00
CA ILE A 162 2.66 -9.82 2.51
C ILE A 162 3.54 -10.11 1.29
N ARG A 163 4.36 -11.15 1.35
CA ARG A 163 5.13 -11.60 0.20
C ARG A 163 4.23 -12.37 -0.77
N ALA A 164 4.21 -11.97 -2.04
CA ALA A 164 3.58 -12.70 -3.11
C ALA A 164 4.39 -13.97 -3.44
N ARG A 165 3.73 -15.08 -3.74
CA ARG A 165 4.40 -16.33 -4.13
C ARG A 165 4.91 -16.27 -5.56
N LYS A 166 4.22 -15.52 -6.41
CA LYS A 166 4.55 -15.27 -7.81
C LYS A 166 4.11 -13.87 -8.20
N GLU A 167 4.67 -13.35 -9.28
CA GLU A 167 4.40 -11.99 -9.76
C GLU A 167 2.90 -11.73 -9.99
N GLU A 168 2.18 -12.73 -10.54
CA GLU A 168 0.76 -12.61 -10.81
C GLU A 168 -0.12 -12.35 -9.58
N ASP A 169 0.36 -12.74 -8.39
CA ASP A 169 -0.39 -12.51 -7.15
C ASP A 169 -0.53 -11.02 -6.83
N ILE A 170 0.35 -10.16 -7.38
CA ILE A 170 0.26 -8.69 -7.27
C ILE A 170 -1.05 -8.15 -7.84
N ASP A 171 -1.63 -8.79 -8.86
CA ASP A 171 -2.93 -8.38 -9.40
C ASP A 171 -4.06 -8.53 -8.37
N PHE A 172 -3.99 -9.55 -7.51
CA PHE A 172 -4.97 -9.72 -6.44
C PHE A 172 -4.80 -8.66 -5.34
N ALA A 173 -3.59 -8.14 -5.16
CA ALA A 173 -3.32 -7.09 -4.20
C ALA A 173 -4.01 -5.76 -4.55
N MET A 174 -4.51 -5.59 -5.78
CA MET A 174 -5.40 -4.47 -6.11
C MET A 174 -6.64 -4.41 -5.21
N LEU A 175 -7.04 -5.54 -4.62
CA LEU A 175 -8.13 -5.58 -3.64
C LEU A 175 -7.78 -4.83 -2.35
N THR A 176 -6.51 -4.65 -2.00
CA THR A 176 -6.13 -3.88 -0.80
C THR A 176 -6.46 -2.39 -0.97
N GLY A 177 -6.22 -1.83 -2.15
CA GLY A 177 -6.53 -0.45 -2.49
C GLY A 177 -8.01 -0.24 -2.84
N SER A 178 -8.52 -0.98 -3.83
CA SER A 178 -9.90 -0.86 -4.30
C SER A 178 -10.91 -1.33 -3.25
N GLY A 179 -10.60 -2.41 -2.51
CA GLY A 179 -11.44 -2.91 -1.43
C GLY A 179 -11.62 -1.90 -0.29
N MET A 180 -10.60 -1.07 -0.02
CA MET A 180 -10.74 0.03 0.93
C MET A 180 -11.88 0.97 0.52
N ALA A 181 -12.01 1.30 -0.77
CA ALA A 181 -13.11 2.14 -1.25
C ALA A 181 -14.49 1.48 -1.04
N PHE A 182 -14.57 0.14 -1.13
CA PHE A 182 -15.83 -0.58 -0.86
C PHE A 182 -16.23 -0.50 0.61
N PHE A 183 -15.28 -0.64 1.53
CA PHE A 183 -15.52 -0.47 2.97
C PHE A 183 -15.84 0.97 3.33
N LEU A 184 -15.16 1.96 2.74
CA LEU A 184 -15.49 3.38 2.93
C LEU A 184 -16.92 3.69 2.46
N ALA A 185 -17.36 3.11 1.33
CA ALA A 185 -18.74 3.25 0.87
C ALA A 185 -19.74 2.64 1.86
N ALA A 186 -19.43 1.49 2.48
CA ALA A 186 -20.29 0.88 3.51
C ALA A 186 -20.36 1.75 4.76
N ILE A 187 -19.23 2.25 5.27
CA ILE A 187 -19.16 3.16 6.42
C ILE A 187 -20.03 4.41 6.18
N GLU A 188 -19.88 5.04 5.01
CA GLU A 188 -20.68 6.22 4.64
C GLU A 188 -22.18 5.93 4.62
N ARG A 189 -22.61 4.78 4.07
CA ARG A 189 -24.03 4.40 4.04
C ARG A 189 -24.60 4.14 5.42
N MET A 190 -23.83 3.52 6.31
CA MET A 190 -24.23 3.32 7.71
C MET A 190 -24.31 4.66 8.45
N ALA A 191 -23.37 5.57 8.26
CA ALA A 191 -23.38 6.90 8.85
C ALA A 191 -24.62 7.70 8.40
N LYS A 192 -24.93 7.68 7.10
CA LYS A 192 -26.14 8.32 6.55
C LYS A 192 -27.44 7.72 7.09
N ALA A 193 -27.47 6.43 7.36
CA ALA A 193 -28.63 5.81 8.02
C ALA A 193 -28.78 6.32 9.45
N GLY A 194 -27.69 6.38 10.24
CA GLY A 194 -27.72 6.95 11.60
C GLY A 194 -28.20 8.40 11.64
N GLU A 195 -27.75 9.21 10.69
CA GLU A 195 -28.17 10.60 10.55
C GLU A 195 -29.67 10.73 10.31
N ARG A 196 -30.28 9.88 9.47
CA ARG A 196 -31.73 9.83 9.22
C ARG A 196 -32.54 9.42 10.45
N HIS A 197 -31.90 8.79 11.43
CA HIS A 197 -32.50 8.38 12.69
C HIS A 197 -32.19 9.28 13.88
N GLY A 198 -31.70 10.50 13.63
CA GLY A 198 -31.55 11.56 14.62
C GLY A 198 -30.17 11.73 15.24
N LEU A 199 -29.16 10.99 14.78
CA LEU A 199 -27.77 11.28 15.16
C LEU A 199 -27.23 12.45 14.33
N THR A 200 -26.23 13.18 14.88
CA THR A 200 -25.43 14.03 14.02
C THR A 200 -24.59 13.16 13.07
N TYR A 201 -24.29 13.66 11.87
CA TYR A 201 -23.43 12.91 10.93
C TYR A 201 -22.10 12.51 11.56
N ALA A 202 -21.47 13.39 12.35
CA ALA A 202 -20.20 13.10 13.02
C ALA A 202 -20.31 11.93 14.01
N GLN A 203 -21.38 11.87 14.80
CA GLN A 203 -21.64 10.76 15.71
C GLN A 203 -21.88 9.45 14.94
N ALA A 204 -22.73 9.49 13.92
CA ALA A 204 -23.05 8.31 13.10
C ALA A 204 -21.81 7.80 12.34
N LEU A 205 -20.96 8.71 11.82
CA LEU A 205 -19.70 8.36 11.17
C LEU A 205 -18.74 7.69 12.14
N THR A 206 -18.57 8.24 13.34
CA THR A 206 -17.71 7.65 14.37
C THR A 206 -18.16 6.24 14.75
N LEU A 207 -19.44 6.03 14.98
CA LEU A 207 -20.01 4.71 15.30
C LEU A 207 -19.77 3.72 14.16
N SER A 208 -20.01 4.13 12.92
CA SER A 208 -19.88 3.27 11.74
C SER A 208 -18.40 2.89 11.47
N ALA A 209 -17.49 3.85 11.61
CA ALA A 209 -16.06 3.60 11.42
C ALA A 209 -15.50 2.67 12.50
N ASN A 210 -15.84 2.89 13.78
CA ASN A 210 -15.39 2.01 14.88
C ASN A 210 -15.99 0.60 14.76
N ALA A 211 -17.24 0.45 14.30
CA ALA A 211 -17.82 -0.86 14.04
C ALA A 211 -17.03 -1.63 12.95
N ALA A 212 -16.62 -0.95 11.87
CA ALA A 212 -15.80 -1.54 10.82
C ALA A 212 -14.40 -1.89 11.31
N GLU A 213 -13.76 -1.00 12.09
CA GLU A 213 -12.44 -1.24 12.69
C GLU A 213 -12.48 -2.45 13.64
N GLY A 214 -13.45 -2.51 14.56
CA GLY A 214 -13.63 -3.61 15.49
C GLY A 214 -13.88 -4.95 14.80
N ALA A 215 -14.72 -4.97 13.77
CA ALA A 215 -14.96 -6.17 12.97
C ALA A 215 -13.69 -6.67 12.28
N SER A 216 -12.91 -5.76 11.70
CA SER A 216 -11.63 -6.10 11.05
C SER A 216 -10.59 -6.60 12.06
N ALA A 217 -10.48 -5.94 13.21
CA ALA A 217 -9.56 -6.34 14.29
C ALA A 217 -9.89 -7.75 14.81
N LEU A 218 -11.16 -8.08 15.02
CA LEU A 218 -11.56 -9.42 15.44
C LEU A 218 -11.14 -10.52 14.44
N VAL A 219 -11.26 -10.25 13.14
CA VAL A 219 -10.81 -11.20 12.12
C VAL A 219 -9.29 -11.39 12.17
N LEU A 220 -8.53 -10.30 12.28
CA LEU A 220 -7.06 -10.33 12.21
C LEU A 220 -6.45 -10.89 13.51
N GLU A 221 -6.97 -10.52 14.68
CA GLU A 221 -6.41 -10.91 15.97
C GLU A 221 -6.86 -12.29 16.42
N LYS A 222 -8.12 -12.65 16.17
CA LYS A 222 -8.68 -13.94 16.58
C LYS A 222 -8.48 -15.05 15.55
N GLY A 223 -8.22 -14.72 14.29
CA GLY A 223 -8.13 -15.68 13.20
C GLY A 223 -9.46 -16.44 12.95
N ILE A 224 -10.58 -15.93 13.46
CA ILE A 224 -11.90 -16.54 13.30
C ILE A 224 -12.48 -16.13 11.96
N ARG A 225 -13.08 -17.08 11.25
CA ARG A 225 -13.70 -16.78 9.95
C ARG A 225 -14.83 -15.73 10.09
N PRO A 226 -14.92 -14.76 9.18
CA PRO A 226 -15.95 -13.70 9.26
C PRO A 226 -17.37 -14.22 9.40
N LEU A 227 -17.72 -15.33 8.74
CA LEU A 227 -19.07 -15.95 8.86
C LEU A 227 -19.37 -16.50 10.26
N ASP A 228 -18.36 -16.93 11.00
CA ASP A 228 -18.55 -17.44 12.37
C ASP A 228 -18.63 -16.26 13.35
N LEU A 229 -17.87 -15.19 13.14
CA LEU A 229 -18.03 -13.93 13.87
C LEU A 229 -19.41 -13.30 13.62
N GLU A 230 -19.92 -13.33 12.37
CA GLU A 230 -21.27 -12.87 12.04
C GLU A 230 -22.33 -13.60 12.89
N LYS A 231 -22.21 -14.93 13.04
CA LYS A 231 -23.15 -15.73 13.88
C LYS A 231 -23.05 -15.36 15.37
N MET A 232 -21.84 -15.02 15.85
CA MET A 232 -21.67 -14.59 17.26
C MET A 232 -22.34 -13.25 17.52
N VAL A 233 -22.29 -12.31 16.57
CA VAL A 233 -22.94 -11.00 16.68
C VAL A 233 -24.45 -11.09 16.44
N ALA A 234 -24.90 -11.96 15.53
CA ALA A 234 -26.29 -12.10 15.13
C ALA A 234 -26.98 -13.28 15.86
N THR A 235 -27.45 -13.04 17.05
CA THR A 235 -28.22 -14.05 17.82
C THR A 235 -29.60 -14.33 17.19
N LYS A 236 -30.16 -15.55 17.42
CA LYS A 236 -31.39 -16.04 16.78
C LYS A 236 -32.62 -15.13 16.93
N LYS A 237 -32.69 -14.30 17.99
CA LYS A 237 -33.78 -13.34 18.24
C LYS A 237 -33.27 -11.88 18.27
N GLY A 238 -32.00 -11.63 17.87
CA GLY A 238 -31.39 -10.30 17.94
C GLY A 238 -31.81 -9.40 16.78
N ILE A 239 -31.75 -8.10 17.01
CA ILE A 239 -32.03 -7.06 16.00
C ILE A 239 -31.10 -7.13 14.80
N THR A 240 -29.83 -7.56 15.01
CA THR A 240 -28.82 -7.70 13.96
C THR A 240 -29.25 -8.65 12.85
N LEU A 241 -29.99 -9.71 13.20
CA LEU A 241 -30.45 -10.68 12.20
C LEU A 241 -31.42 -10.06 11.18
N GLN A 242 -32.25 -9.09 11.59
CA GLN A 242 -33.18 -8.39 10.68
C GLN A 242 -32.39 -7.60 9.61
N GLY A 243 -31.33 -6.86 10.01
CA GLY A 243 -30.47 -6.14 9.08
C GLY A 243 -29.74 -7.08 8.11
N LEU A 244 -29.19 -8.19 8.63
CA LEU A 244 -28.53 -9.20 7.79
C LEU A 244 -29.47 -9.85 6.78
N GLN A 245 -30.74 -10.08 7.13
CA GLN A 245 -31.74 -10.61 6.20
C GLN A 245 -31.99 -9.66 5.02
N ILE A 246 -32.05 -8.34 5.28
CA ILE A 246 -32.17 -7.33 4.22
C ILE A 246 -30.96 -7.37 3.29
N LEU A 247 -29.73 -7.38 3.84
CA LEU A 247 -28.51 -7.45 3.05
C LEU A 247 -28.40 -8.74 2.23
N ARG A 248 -28.86 -9.88 2.79
CA ARG A 248 -28.89 -11.16 2.09
C ARG A 248 -29.91 -11.16 0.94
N LYS A 249 -31.12 -10.61 1.15
CA LYS A 249 -32.12 -10.43 0.08
C LYS A 249 -31.61 -9.51 -1.02
N ALA A 250 -30.87 -8.46 -0.68
CA ALA A 250 -30.21 -7.56 -1.63
C ALA A 250 -29.01 -8.21 -2.34
N ARG A 251 -28.71 -9.48 -2.10
CA ARG A 251 -27.59 -10.23 -2.71
C ARG A 251 -26.23 -9.53 -2.56
N ILE A 252 -25.98 -8.91 -1.41
CA ILE A 252 -24.73 -8.15 -1.14
C ILE A 252 -23.48 -8.98 -1.46
N LYS A 253 -23.50 -10.28 -1.13
CA LYS A 253 -22.42 -11.23 -1.44
C LYS A 253 -22.10 -11.26 -2.94
N HIS A 254 -23.12 -11.30 -3.79
CA HIS A 254 -22.94 -11.31 -5.24
C HIS A 254 -22.32 -10.00 -5.75
N HIS A 255 -22.76 -8.87 -5.22
CA HIS A 255 -22.24 -7.56 -5.62
C HIS A 255 -20.78 -7.38 -5.20
N PHE A 256 -20.39 -7.77 -3.99
CA PHE A 256 -18.99 -7.76 -3.56
C PHE A 256 -18.12 -8.66 -4.45
N HIS A 257 -18.59 -9.88 -4.76
CA HIS A 257 -17.85 -10.77 -5.66
C HIS A 257 -17.64 -10.14 -7.05
N ARG A 258 -18.68 -9.58 -7.66
CA ARG A 258 -18.57 -8.93 -8.97
C ARG A 258 -17.64 -7.72 -8.95
N ALA A 259 -17.72 -6.89 -7.92
CA ALA A 259 -16.86 -5.72 -7.77
C ALA A 259 -15.38 -6.13 -7.64
N ALA A 260 -15.08 -7.11 -6.79
CA ALA A 260 -13.73 -7.66 -6.63
C ALA A 260 -13.21 -8.28 -7.94
N HIS A 261 -14.06 -9.09 -8.62
CA HIS A 261 -13.71 -9.68 -9.91
C HIS A 261 -13.37 -8.64 -10.96
N ALA A 262 -14.18 -7.59 -11.08
CA ALA A 262 -13.94 -6.50 -12.05
C ALA A 262 -12.58 -5.83 -11.85
N VAL A 263 -12.20 -5.55 -10.58
CA VAL A 263 -10.90 -4.95 -10.24
C VAL A 263 -9.75 -5.88 -10.62
N ILE A 264 -9.82 -7.16 -10.26
CA ILE A 264 -8.78 -8.14 -10.57
C ILE A 264 -8.61 -8.31 -12.09
N MET A 265 -9.72 -8.41 -12.82
CA MET A 265 -9.67 -8.59 -14.27
C MET A 265 -9.12 -7.35 -14.98
N ASP A 266 -9.41 -6.14 -14.51
CA ASP A 266 -8.81 -4.93 -15.06
C ASP A 266 -7.30 -4.87 -14.81
N ALA A 267 -6.84 -5.23 -13.60
CA ALA A 267 -5.42 -5.32 -13.26
C ALA A 267 -4.67 -6.30 -14.19
N LYS A 268 -5.21 -7.49 -14.37
CA LYS A 268 -4.65 -8.51 -15.28
C LYS A 268 -4.58 -8.02 -16.72
N ARG A 269 -5.64 -7.38 -17.21
CA ARG A 269 -5.68 -6.83 -18.58
C ARG A 269 -4.61 -5.77 -18.79
N ARG A 270 -4.43 -4.84 -17.85
CA ARG A 270 -3.38 -3.81 -17.91
C ARG A 270 -1.99 -4.42 -17.93
N ARG A 271 -1.72 -5.40 -17.08
CA ARG A 271 -0.42 -6.08 -17.05
C ARG A 271 -0.14 -6.81 -18.36
N ASN A 272 -1.10 -7.54 -18.91
CA ASN A 272 -0.93 -8.26 -20.17
C ASN A 272 -0.66 -7.34 -21.37
N LYS A 273 -1.23 -6.13 -21.36
CA LYS A 273 -0.97 -5.11 -22.39
C LYS A 273 0.48 -4.58 -22.35
N ASN A 274 1.15 -4.68 -21.21
CA ASN A 274 2.49 -4.12 -20.97
C ASN A 274 3.59 -5.20 -20.88
N ARG A 275 3.29 -6.46 -21.14
CA ARG A 275 4.27 -7.56 -21.30
C ARG A 275 4.96 -7.48 -22.66
#